data_0bba668b6a18799dc1bb98152c8ed9a4
#
_entry.id   0bba668b6a18799dc1bb98152c8ed9a4
#
_cell.length_a   1.000
_cell.length_b   1.000
_cell.length_c   1.000
_cell.angle_alpha   90.00
_cell.angle_beta   90.00
_cell.angle_gamma   90.00
#
_symmetry.space_group_name_H-M   'P 1'
#
loop_
_entity.id
_entity.type
_entity.pdbx_description
1 polymer ?
#
loop_
_entity_poly.entity_id
_entity_poly.type
_entity_poly.pdbx_seq_one_letter_code
_entity_poly.pdbx_strand_id
1 'polypeptide(L)'
;YTLSDTLSLHDALPIFRMTRRQLRLGAFIMATGHHIAAWRHPGSQIDSGINIDHYVDVARTAERGLFDQVFVADSPGVWHKGDEESFSRQGRLSHFEPVTLWAALSQATRHIGFVATASTTYEDPYLLARKFASLDHLSKGRAAWNVVTTSADTVHGNFGLGAHPDPALRYERAHEFVDVVKGLWDSFDDDAFVRDPASGVYLDPAKVHTLNHVGKHFRVKGPLNIERPPQGHPVIVQAGSSDDGKELAAATAEAIFTAWTSQAEAQAFYRDVKGRMGKYGRRPDELLVLPGISPVIGRTEAEAQGKWAELQALIHPSVGLATLVPFWPNDDLRRWNLDAPPPYYPEPPKGVNSRAHVVIDLARREGYTVRQLYEYLAGARGHWVVVGTPQTIADQMQDWFENGAADGFNVMPPVLPQSLNEFVDLVIPELQRRGLFRTAYEGRTLRDNLGLARPASRYAAAPAARAA
;
A
#
# COMPACT_ATOMS: atom_id res chain seq x y z
N TYR A 1 -55.82 41.12 -32.02
CA TYR A 1 -55.36 39.72 -32.07
C TYR A 1 -53.90 39.71 -31.60
N THR A 2 -53.75 39.38 -30.36
CA THR A 2 -52.45 39.20 -29.68
C THR A 2 -52.23 37.72 -29.48
N LEU A 3 -51.18 37.20 -30.04
CA LEU A 3 -50.64 35.89 -29.74
C LEU A 3 -49.29 36.10 -29.01
N SER A 4 -49.27 35.78 -27.73
CA SER A 4 -48.07 35.68 -26.90
C SER A 4 -47.60 34.25 -26.94
N ASP A 5 -46.50 33.98 -27.61
CA ASP A 5 -45.76 32.72 -27.49
C ASP A 5 -44.80 32.82 -26.35
N THR A 6 -45.16 32.19 -25.22
CA THR A 6 -44.25 31.89 -24.11
C THR A 6 -43.47 30.65 -24.45
N LEU A 7 -42.23 30.83 -24.90
CA LEU A 7 -41.23 29.76 -24.98
C LEU A 7 -40.84 29.33 -23.55
N SER A 8 -41.23 28.11 -23.23
CA SER A 8 -40.85 27.43 -22.00
C SER A 8 -39.33 27.12 -21.98
N LEU A 9 -38.63 27.77 -21.08
CA LEU A 9 -37.22 27.51 -20.74
C LEU A 9 -37.09 26.26 -19.88
N HIS A 10 -37.38 25.07 -20.40
CA HIS A 10 -37.25 23.81 -19.67
C HIS A 10 -36.65 22.67 -20.50
N ASP A 11 -35.63 22.98 -21.30
CA ASP A 11 -34.72 21.96 -21.84
C ASP A 11 -33.28 22.32 -21.53
N ALA A 12 -32.96 22.36 -20.23
CA ALA A 12 -31.57 22.29 -19.78
C ALA A 12 -31.09 20.86 -20.02
N LEU A 13 -30.37 20.66 -21.12
CA LEU A 13 -29.58 19.45 -21.34
C LEU A 13 -28.78 19.12 -20.06
N PRO A 14 -28.74 17.85 -19.61
CA PRO A 14 -27.89 17.48 -18.49
C PRO A 14 -26.46 17.83 -18.88
N ILE A 15 -25.90 18.82 -18.20
CA ILE A 15 -24.45 19.08 -18.24
C ILE A 15 -23.82 17.79 -17.76
N PHE A 16 -23.31 16.96 -18.67
CA PHE A 16 -22.38 15.89 -18.34
C PHE A 16 -21.18 16.57 -17.67
N ARG A 17 -21.22 16.67 -16.35
CA ARG A 17 -20.01 16.91 -15.56
C ARG A 17 -19.11 15.70 -15.87
N MET A 18 -18.16 15.88 -16.77
CA MET A 18 -16.99 14.98 -16.78
C MET A 18 -16.48 14.98 -15.35
N THR A 19 -16.69 13.87 -14.66
CA THR A 19 -16.19 13.73 -13.31
C THR A 19 -14.67 13.86 -13.38
N ARG A 20 -14.18 15.00 -12.87
CA ARG A 20 -12.74 15.27 -12.84
C ARG A 20 -12.10 14.11 -12.07
N ARG A 21 -11.07 13.48 -12.66
CA ARG A 21 -10.29 12.44 -11.99
C ARG A 21 -9.85 12.94 -10.60
N GLN A 22 -10.03 12.13 -9.57
CA GLN A 22 -9.69 12.46 -8.19
C GLN A 22 -8.57 11.57 -7.68
N LEU A 23 -7.75 12.11 -6.78
CA LEU A 23 -6.71 11.39 -6.05
C LEU A 23 -7.30 10.24 -5.23
N ARG A 24 -6.54 9.14 -5.15
CA ARG A 24 -6.78 8.04 -4.19
C ARG A 24 -5.73 8.11 -3.09
N LEU A 25 -6.15 8.08 -1.84
CA LEU A 25 -5.24 8.22 -0.70
C LEU A 25 -5.26 7.00 0.20
N GLY A 26 -4.09 6.41 0.41
CA GLY A 26 -3.83 5.44 1.46
C GLY A 26 -3.07 6.08 2.61
N ALA A 27 -3.42 5.76 3.85
CA ALA A 27 -2.57 6.05 5.00
C ALA A 27 -1.68 4.84 5.25
N PHE A 28 -0.43 4.91 4.81
CA PHE A 28 0.56 3.89 5.12
C PHE A 28 1.09 4.15 6.53
N ILE A 29 0.81 3.23 7.44
CA ILE A 29 1.14 3.42 8.85
C ILE A 29 2.25 2.46 9.30
N MET A 30 3.11 2.98 10.13
CA MET A 30 4.05 2.22 10.96
C MET A 30 3.86 2.68 12.40
N ALA A 31 3.97 1.78 13.35
CA ALA A 31 3.60 2.01 14.74
C ALA A 31 3.80 3.45 15.25
N THR A 32 5.05 3.95 15.29
CA THR A 32 5.37 5.32 15.73
C THR A 32 5.46 6.34 14.61
N GLY A 33 5.41 5.93 13.34
CA GLY A 33 5.62 6.76 12.15
C GLY A 33 6.77 6.28 11.26
N HIS A 34 6.94 6.94 10.10
CA HIS A 34 7.91 6.51 9.09
C HIS A 34 9.32 7.03 9.29
N HIS A 35 9.53 8.11 10.05
CA HIS A 35 10.86 8.55 10.40
C HIS A 35 11.51 7.58 11.41
N ILE A 36 12.78 7.23 11.21
CA ILE A 36 13.43 6.19 12.01
C ILE A 36 13.51 6.54 13.51
N ALA A 37 13.59 7.83 13.83
CA ALA A 37 13.61 8.34 15.19
C ALA A 37 12.22 8.78 15.70
N ALA A 38 11.14 8.50 14.98
CA ALA A 38 9.79 8.96 15.36
C ALA A 38 9.39 8.60 16.79
N TRP A 39 9.76 7.43 17.27
CA TRP A 39 9.45 6.97 18.64
C TRP A 39 10.03 7.86 19.74
N ARG A 40 11.07 8.67 19.43
CA ARG A 40 11.72 9.62 20.34
C ARG A 40 11.03 11.00 20.33
N HIS A 41 10.18 11.26 19.35
CA HIS A 41 9.52 12.55 19.20
C HIS A 41 8.37 12.68 20.22
N PRO A 42 8.21 13.86 20.90
CA PRO A 42 7.14 14.06 21.89
C PRO A 42 5.72 13.82 21.37
N GLY A 43 5.48 14.04 20.07
CA GLY A 43 4.19 13.79 19.41
C GLY A 43 3.93 12.35 19.02
N SER A 44 4.80 11.40 19.41
CA SER A 44 4.66 9.97 19.12
C SER A 44 4.03 9.22 20.28
N GLN A 45 3.29 8.16 19.94
CA GLN A 45 2.84 7.16 20.92
C GLN A 45 3.91 6.07 21.04
N ILE A 46 4.65 6.03 22.15
CA ILE A 46 5.86 5.18 22.30
C ILE A 46 5.56 3.68 22.38
N ASP A 47 4.41 3.27 22.91
CA ASP A 47 3.95 1.89 23.01
C ASP A 47 3.05 1.46 21.82
N SER A 48 3.00 2.26 20.78
CA SER A 48 2.10 2.11 19.63
C SER A 48 2.15 0.72 18.98
N GLY A 49 3.28 0.01 19.05
CA GLY A 49 3.41 -1.33 18.44
C GLY A 49 2.34 -2.34 18.90
N ILE A 50 1.90 -2.25 20.15
CA ILE A 50 0.93 -3.15 20.80
C ILE A 50 -0.26 -2.40 21.42
N ASN A 51 -0.42 -1.12 21.16
CA ASN A 51 -1.48 -0.28 21.70
C ASN A 51 -2.65 -0.21 20.69
N ILE A 52 -3.71 -0.98 20.95
CA ILE A 52 -4.87 -1.05 20.05
C ILE A 52 -5.61 0.29 19.94
N ASP A 53 -5.68 1.07 21.02
CA ASP A 53 -6.36 2.37 21.02
C ASP A 53 -5.67 3.37 20.10
N HIS A 54 -4.33 3.32 20.05
CA HIS A 54 -3.54 4.11 19.09
C HIS A 54 -3.94 3.77 17.63
N TYR A 55 -4.03 2.49 17.28
CA TYR A 55 -4.43 2.10 15.92
C TYR A 55 -5.88 2.46 15.61
N VAL A 56 -6.77 2.37 16.58
CA VAL A 56 -8.18 2.83 16.43
C VAL A 56 -8.22 4.32 16.12
N ASP A 57 -7.48 5.13 16.86
CA ASP A 57 -7.42 6.58 16.66
C ASP A 57 -6.80 6.96 15.31
N VAL A 58 -5.73 6.28 14.91
CA VAL A 58 -5.10 6.47 13.58
C VAL A 58 -6.08 6.11 12.46
N ALA A 59 -6.79 4.96 12.57
CA ALA A 59 -7.76 4.56 11.56
C ALA A 59 -8.95 5.53 11.47
N ARG A 60 -9.46 5.99 12.60
CA ARG A 60 -10.53 7.01 12.67
C ARG A 60 -10.09 8.36 12.11
N THR A 61 -8.85 8.78 12.39
CA THR A 61 -8.28 10.00 11.82
C THR A 61 -8.19 9.90 10.30
N ALA A 62 -7.70 8.78 9.75
CA ALA A 62 -7.65 8.55 8.32
C ALA A 62 -9.07 8.51 7.70
N GLU A 63 -10.05 7.88 8.38
CA GLU A 63 -11.45 7.86 7.94
C GLU A 63 -12.07 9.27 7.96
N ARG A 64 -11.81 10.07 9.00
CA ARG A 64 -12.22 11.49 9.07
C ARG A 64 -11.62 12.31 7.93
N GLY A 65 -10.39 12.00 7.54
CA GLY A 65 -9.72 12.58 6.39
C GLY A 65 -10.17 12.00 5.04
N LEU A 66 -11.18 11.13 5.01
CA LEU A 66 -11.74 10.50 3.80
C LEU A 66 -10.73 9.67 2.99
N PHE A 67 -9.71 9.13 3.63
CA PHE A 67 -8.76 8.23 2.97
C PHE A 67 -9.47 6.98 2.44
N ASP A 68 -8.99 6.44 1.32
CA ASP A 68 -9.53 5.20 0.76
C ASP A 68 -9.19 4.00 1.66
N GLN A 69 -7.97 3.97 2.21
CA GLN A 69 -7.47 2.82 2.94
C GLN A 69 -6.41 3.18 3.99
N VAL A 70 -6.30 2.33 5.01
CA VAL A 70 -5.11 2.21 5.86
C VAL A 70 -4.31 0.98 5.42
N PHE A 71 -2.99 1.10 5.44
CA PHE A 71 -2.06 0.08 4.97
C PHE A 71 -0.96 -0.17 5.99
N VAL A 72 -0.68 -1.43 6.29
CA VAL A 72 0.48 -1.87 7.08
C VAL A 72 1.31 -2.85 6.26
N ALA A 73 2.59 -2.51 6.07
CA ALA A 73 3.57 -3.47 5.59
C ALA A 73 3.99 -4.39 6.73
N ASP A 74 4.17 -5.66 6.41
CA ASP A 74 4.56 -6.68 7.37
C ASP A 74 5.64 -7.61 6.81
N SER A 75 6.39 -8.20 7.73
CA SER A 75 7.32 -9.29 7.48
C SER A 75 7.37 -10.18 8.72
N PRO A 76 7.17 -11.50 8.59
CA PRO A 76 7.05 -12.42 9.73
C PRO A 76 8.42 -12.73 10.38
N GLY A 77 9.14 -11.68 10.76
CA GLY A 77 10.44 -11.76 11.42
C GLY A 77 10.98 -10.42 11.86
N VAL A 78 11.83 -10.44 12.88
CA VAL A 78 12.53 -9.25 13.33
C VAL A 78 13.58 -8.85 12.30
N TRP A 79 13.43 -7.65 11.75
CA TRP A 79 14.35 -7.12 10.77
C TRP A 79 15.32 -6.13 11.40
N HIS A 80 16.60 -6.51 11.47
CA HIS A 80 17.67 -5.66 11.94
C HIS A 80 19.00 -6.07 11.28
N LYS A 81 19.81 -5.10 10.88
CA LYS A 81 21.12 -5.30 10.21
C LYS A 81 22.26 -4.52 10.87
N GLY A 82 22.05 -3.94 12.04
CA GLY A 82 23.07 -3.21 12.78
C GLY A 82 23.67 -4.04 13.94
N ASP A 83 24.36 -3.35 14.81
CA ASP A 83 24.91 -3.88 16.06
C ASP A 83 23.87 -3.82 17.21
N GLU A 84 24.25 -4.34 18.39
CA GLU A 84 23.40 -4.35 19.58
C GLU A 84 22.97 -2.94 20.01
N GLU A 85 23.84 -1.94 19.84
CA GLU A 85 23.51 -0.57 20.18
C GLU A 85 22.39 -0.03 19.29
N SER A 86 22.51 -0.20 17.98
CA SER A 86 21.48 0.21 17.02
C SER A 86 20.20 -0.59 17.20
N PHE A 87 20.29 -1.89 17.52
CA PHE A 87 19.16 -2.75 17.80
C PHE A 87 18.35 -2.27 19.01
N SER A 88 19.03 -1.94 20.10
CA SER A 88 18.40 -1.45 21.34
C SER A 88 17.69 -0.11 21.19
N ARG A 89 17.95 0.63 20.11
CA ARG A 89 17.43 1.97 19.84
C ARG A 89 16.35 2.03 18.75
N GLN A 90 15.86 0.88 18.28
CA GLN A 90 14.83 0.81 17.26
C GLN A 90 13.42 0.67 17.85
N GLY A 91 12.50 1.58 17.49
CA GLY A 91 11.10 1.57 17.94
C GLY A 91 10.13 0.80 17.02
N ARG A 92 10.62 -0.15 16.17
CA ARG A 92 9.79 -0.79 15.13
C ARG A 92 9.87 -2.31 15.13
N LEU A 93 10.29 -2.92 16.23
CA LEU A 93 10.56 -4.35 16.30
C LEU A 93 9.33 -5.18 16.68
N SER A 94 8.34 -4.56 17.30
CA SER A 94 7.11 -5.22 17.77
C SER A 94 5.89 -4.51 17.22
N HIS A 95 4.98 -5.26 16.61
CA HIS A 95 3.72 -4.76 16.08
C HIS A 95 2.71 -5.90 15.91
N PHE A 96 1.43 -5.56 15.82
CA PHE A 96 0.38 -6.53 15.54
C PHE A 96 0.50 -7.12 14.13
N GLU A 97 0.08 -8.38 13.97
CA GLU A 97 -0.13 -9.02 12.68
C GLU A 97 -1.30 -8.32 11.94
N PRO A 98 -1.12 -7.98 10.64
CA PRO A 98 -2.07 -7.09 9.96
C PRO A 98 -3.51 -7.61 9.84
N VAL A 99 -3.74 -8.91 9.58
CA VAL A 99 -5.09 -9.44 9.36
C VAL A 99 -5.90 -9.40 10.66
N THR A 100 -5.28 -9.78 11.78
CA THR A 100 -5.93 -9.74 13.10
C THR A 100 -6.16 -8.31 13.57
N LEU A 101 -5.18 -7.42 13.35
CA LEU A 101 -5.33 -6.00 13.63
C LEU A 101 -6.53 -5.40 12.87
N TRP A 102 -6.61 -5.64 11.56
CA TRP A 102 -7.67 -5.08 10.73
C TRP A 102 -9.05 -5.68 11.05
N ALA A 103 -9.11 -6.96 11.45
CA ALA A 103 -10.35 -7.55 11.92
C ALA A 103 -10.92 -6.78 13.13
N ALA A 104 -10.06 -6.41 14.09
CA ALA A 104 -10.45 -5.60 15.24
C ALA A 104 -10.88 -4.18 14.82
N LEU A 105 -10.07 -3.49 14.00
CA LEU A 105 -10.33 -2.10 13.60
C LEU A 105 -11.51 -1.94 12.64
N SER A 106 -11.86 -2.99 11.91
CA SER A 106 -13.04 -2.99 11.04
C SER A 106 -14.34 -2.69 11.76
N GLN A 107 -14.41 -2.98 13.07
CA GLN A 107 -15.56 -2.70 13.91
C GLN A 107 -15.55 -1.27 14.48
N ALA A 108 -14.38 -0.61 14.51
CA ALA A 108 -14.21 0.76 15.00
C ALA A 108 -14.41 1.84 13.92
N THR A 109 -14.54 1.44 12.64
CA THR A 109 -14.66 2.30 11.45
C THR A 109 -15.81 1.86 10.56
N ARG A 110 -16.21 2.68 9.57
CA ARG A 110 -17.37 2.41 8.71
C ARG A 110 -17.07 2.39 7.20
N HIS A 111 -16.10 3.16 6.74
CA HIS A 111 -15.86 3.44 5.31
C HIS A 111 -14.45 3.08 4.84
N ILE A 112 -13.44 3.33 5.68
CA ILE A 112 -12.04 3.15 5.31
C ILE A 112 -11.70 1.68 5.08
N GLY A 113 -10.93 1.42 4.00
CA GLY A 113 -10.44 0.10 3.66
C GLY A 113 -9.20 -0.33 4.46
N PHE A 114 -8.91 -1.63 4.44
CA PHE A 114 -7.87 -2.27 5.24
C PHE A 114 -6.95 -3.10 4.35
N VAL A 115 -5.74 -2.62 4.11
CA VAL A 115 -4.73 -3.35 3.33
C VAL A 115 -3.82 -4.12 4.28
N ALA A 116 -3.97 -5.44 4.30
CA ALA A 116 -3.12 -6.34 5.08
C ALA A 116 -2.04 -6.95 4.19
N THR A 117 -0.81 -6.95 4.68
CA THR A 117 0.31 -7.64 4.02
C THR A 117 0.31 -9.12 4.39
N ALA A 118 0.41 -9.99 3.39
CA ALA A 118 0.61 -11.42 3.61
C ALA A 118 1.46 -12.04 2.48
N SER A 119 2.33 -12.98 2.86
CA SER A 119 3.37 -13.53 2.00
C SER A 119 2.90 -14.73 1.17
N THR A 120 3.13 -14.70 -0.13
CA THR A 120 2.93 -15.88 -0.98
C THR A 120 4.01 -16.94 -0.78
N THR A 121 5.13 -16.60 -0.14
CA THR A 121 6.24 -17.53 0.11
C THR A 121 6.02 -18.38 1.35
N TYR A 122 5.46 -17.79 2.42
CA TYR A 122 5.39 -18.40 3.74
C TYR A 122 3.98 -18.74 4.21
N GLU A 123 2.94 -18.37 3.46
CA GLU A 123 1.55 -18.68 3.78
C GLU A 123 1.04 -19.87 2.92
N ASP A 124 -0.05 -20.48 3.37
CA ASP A 124 -0.84 -21.45 2.62
C ASP A 124 -1.99 -20.75 1.89
N PRO A 125 -2.20 -21.01 0.58
CA PRO A 125 -3.20 -20.28 -0.21
C PRO A 125 -4.65 -20.51 0.27
N TYR A 126 -5.00 -21.72 0.77
CA TYR A 126 -6.34 -21.98 1.29
C TYR A 126 -6.61 -21.21 2.57
N LEU A 127 -5.65 -21.24 3.51
CA LEU A 127 -5.78 -20.52 4.78
C LEU A 127 -5.77 -19.00 4.55
N LEU A 128 -4.95 -18.50 3.65
CA LEU A 128 -4.91 -17.08 3.29
C LEU A 128 -6.23 -16.64 2.66
N ALA A 129 -6.75 -17.39 1.68
CA ALA A 129 -8.04 -17.09 1.05
C ALA A 129 -9.16 -17.01 2.11
N ARG A 130 -9.18 -17.92 3.07
CA ARG A 130 -10.15 -17.95 4.16
C ARG A 130 -10.01 -16.72 5.09
N LYS A 131 -8.79 -16.35 5.48
CA LYS A 131 -8.53 -15.18 6.33
C LYS A 131 -9.04 -13.89 5.66
N PHE A 132 -8.68 -13.66 4.40
CA PHE A 132 -9.09 -12.46 3.68
C PHE A 132 -10.58 -12.41 3.34
N ALA A 133 -11.21 -13.54 3.01
CA ALA A 133 -12.66 -13.59 2.86
C ALA A 133 -13.38 -13.26 4.17
N SER A 134 -12.88 -13.79 5.31
CA SER A 134 -13.41 -13.47 6.63
C SER A 134 -13.26 -11.99 6.96
N LEU A 135 -12.08 -11.40 6.69
CA LEU A 135 -11.85 -9.97 6.88
C LEU A 135 -12.78 -9.12 6.01
N ASP A 136 -13.04 -9.55 4.76
CA ASP A 136 -13.93 -8.83 3.86
C ASP A 136 -15.39 -8.83 4.37
N HIS A 137 -15.87 -9.98 4.88
CA HIS A 137 -17.19 -10.05 5.54
C HIS A 137 -17.25 -9.21 6.82
N LEU A 138 -16.27 -9.33 7.72
CA LEU A 138 -16.20 -8.57 8.98
C LEU A 138 -16.16 -7.06 8.72
N SER A 139 -15.45 -6.63 7.70
CA SER A 139 -15.34 -5.22 7.31
C SER A 139 -16.45 -4.75 6.37
N LYS A 140 -17.37 -5.61 5.95
CA LYS A 140 -18.45 -5.31 4.99
C LYS A 140 -17.92 -4.82 3.63
N GLY A 141 -16.94 -5.54 3.07
CA GLY A 141 -16.39 -5.26 1.76
C GLY A 141 -15.27 -4.23 1.76
N ARG A 142 -14.41 -4.19 2.80
CA ARG A 142 -13.34 -3.21 2.90
C ARG A 142 -11.94 -3.82 3.01
N ALA A 143 -11.80 -5.13 2.78
CA ALA A 143 -10.51 -5.81 2.82
C ALA A 143 -9.72 -5.65 1.53
N ALA A 144 -8.39 -5.57 1.68
CA ALA A 144 -7.42 -5.66 0.60
C ALA A 144 -6.20 -6.48 1.03
N TRP A 145 -5.61 -7.20 0.08
CA TRP A 145 -4.43 -8.01 0.29
C TRP A 145 -3.22 -7.41 -0.42
N ASN A 146 -2.23 -6.94 0.35
CA ASN A 146 -0.92 -6.61 -0.20
C ASN A 146 -0.11 -7.89 -0.40
N VAL A 147 0.00 -8.29 -1.65
CA VAL A 147 0.69 -9.50 -2.09
C VAL A 147 2.19 -9.26 -2.07
N VAL A 148 2.91 -9.96 -1.21
CA VAL A 148 4.37 -9.87 -1.15
C VAL A 148 5.01 -11.26 -1.31
N THR A 149 6.19 -11.28 -1.92
CA THR A 149 7.02 -12.50 -2.03
C THR A 149 8.07 -12.56 -0.91
N THR A 150 8.02 -11.65 0.04
CA THR A 150 8.97 -11.44 1.15
C THR A 150 10.42 -11.38 0.68
N SER A 151 11.05 -10.22 0.78
CA SER A 151 12.45 -10.02 0.36
C SER A 151 13.46 -10.23 1.49
N ALA A 152 13.01 -10.30 2.74
CA ALA A 152 13.87 -10.48 3.90
C ALA A 152 14.39 -11.92 3.97
N ASP A 153 15.68 -12.08 3.78
CA ASP A 153 16.38 -13.36 3.75
C ASP A 153 16.42 -14.09 5.10
N THR A 154 16.33 -13.37 6.20
CA THR A 154 16.38 -13.93 7.57
C THR A 154 15.09 -14.64 8.00
N VAL A 155 13.99 -14.43 7.29
CA VAL A 155 12.65 -14.94 7.66
C VAL A 155 12.54 -16.48 7.49
N HIS A 156 13.27 -17.06 6.53
CA HIS A 156 13.17 -18.49 6.18
C HIS A 156 13.35 -19.43 7.37
N GLY A 157 14.22 -19.07 8.33
CA GLY A 157 14.46 -19.86 9.53
C GLY A 157 13.24 -20.02 10.44
N ASN A 158 12.32 -19.04 10.44
CA ASN A 158 11.08 -19.13 11.23
C ASN A 158 10.07 -20.16 10.65
N PHE A 159 10.29 -20.61 9.42
CA PHE A 159 9.42 -21.56 8.70
C PHE A 159 10.12 -22.90 8.40
N GLY A 160 11.24 -23.17 9.05
CA GLY A 160 11.97 -24.44 8.89
C GLY A 160 12.61 -24.65 7.52
N LEU A 161 12.79 -23.59 6.73
CA LEU A 161 13.46 -23.67 5.45
C LEU A 161 14.98 -23.49 5.62
N GLY A 162 15.77 -24.31 4.89
CA GLY A 162 17.23 -24.24 4.94
C GLY A 162 17.82 -22.98 4.28
N ALA A 163 17.07 -22.37 3.36
CA ALA A 163 17.47 -21.14 2.67
C ALA A 163 16.24 -20.34 2.20
N HIS A 164 16.44 -19.05 1.98
CA HIS A 164 15.44 -18.21 1.35
C HIS A 164 15.33 -18.55 -0.14
N PRO A 165 14.13 -18.81 -0.70
CA PRO A 165 13.98 -19.18 -2.10
C PRO A 165 14.41 -18.03 -3.05
N ASP A 166 14.94 -18.39 -4.22
CA ASP A 166 15.35 -17.44 -5.25
C ASP A 166 14.22 -16.53 -5.70
N PRO A 167 14.50 -15.27 -6.07
CA PRO A 167 13.48 -14.31 -6.50
C PRO A 167 12.58 -14.82 -7.63
N ALA A 168 13.15 -15.41 -8.68
CA ALA A 168 12.38 -15.94 -9.80
C ALA A 168 11.38 -17.02 -9.37
N LEU A 169 11.81 -17.96 -8.53
CA LEU A 169 10.95 -19.01 -7.98
C LEU A 169 9.84 -18.43 -7.11
N ARG A 170 10.14 -17.40 -6.31
CA ARG A 170 9.13 -16.73 -5.46
C ARG A 170 8.05 -16.04 -6.30
N TYR A 171 8.41 -15.38 -7.39
CA TYR A 171 7.44 -14.75 -8.29
C TYR A 171 6.62 -15.77 -9.09
N GLU A 172 7.25 -16.84 -9.59
CA GLU A 172 6.53 -17.94 -10.25
C GLU A 172 5.47 -18.55 -9.32
N ARG A 173 5.88 -18.87 -8.07
CA ARG A 173 4.97 -19.35 -7.02
C ARG A 173 3.86 -18.33 -6.71
N ALA A 174 4.16 -17.03 -6.69
CA ALA A 174 3.20 -15.98 -6.39
C ALA A 174 2.09 -15.88 -7.43
N HIS A 175 2.39 -16.05 -8.72
CA HIS A 175 1.39 -16.08 -9.78
C HIS A 175 0.36 -17.21 -9.55
N GLU A 176 0.84 -18.42 -9.30
CA GLU A 176 -0.03 -19.57 -9.03
C GLU A 176 -0.81 -19.39 -7.72
N PHE A 177 -0.14 -18.85 -6.68
CA PHE A 177 -0.78 -18.59 -5.39
C PHE A 177 -1.97 -17.64 -5.53
N VAL A 178 -1.80 -16.50 -6.21
CA VAL A 178 -2.88 -15.51 -6.43
C VAL A 178 -4.03 -16.12 -7.23
N ASP A 179 -3.75 -16.94 -8.26
CA ASP A 179 -4.80 -17.61 -9.04
C ASP A 179 -5.61 -18.59 -8.18
N VAL A 180 -4.93 -19.38 -7.34
CA VAL A 180 -5.60 -20.30 -6.39
C VAL A 180 -6.48 -19.53 -5.42
N VAL A 181 -5.97 -18.46 -4.82
CA VAL A 181 -6.72 -17.64 -3.86
C VAL A 181 -7.97 -17.02 -4.50
N LYS A 182 -7.83 -16.43 -5.70
CA LYS A 182 -8.98 -15.86 -6.44
C LYS A 182 -10.00 -16.94 -6.80
N GLY A 183 -9.54 -18.13 -7.18
CA GLY A 183 -10.43 -19.25 -7.46
C GLY A 183 -11.19 -19.76 -6.24
N LEU A 184 -10.56 -19.75 -5.08
CA LEU A 184 -11.21 -20.11 -3.81
C LEU A 184 -12.26 -19.08 -3.39
N TRP A 185 -12.04 -17.78 -3.64
CA TRP A 185 -13.05 -16.75 -3.37
C TRP A 185 -14.31 -16.89 -4.22
N ASP A 186 -14.21 -17.52 -5.37
CA ASP A 186 -15.34 -17.82 -6.26
C ASP A 186 -16.01 -19.18 -5.99
N SER A 187 -15.76 -19.82 -4.82
CA SER A 187 -16.33 -21.13 -4.47
C SER A 187 -17.86 -21.17 -4.40
N PHE A 188 -18.51 -20.04 -4.25
CA PHE A 188 -19.97 -19.92 -4.21
C PHE A 188 -20.41 -18.78 -5.15
N ASP A 189 -21.54 -18.98 -5.82
CA ASP A 189 -22.22 -17.86 -6.46
C ASP A 189 -22.82 -16.92 -5.39
N ASP A 190 -23.07 -15.66 -5.75
CA ASP A 190 -23.54 -14.64 -4.81
C ASP A 190 -24.88 -15.00 -4.16
N ASP A 191 -25.71 -15.81 -4.80
CA ASP A 191 -27.02 -16.27 -4.37
C ASP A 191 -27.08 -17.78 -4.05
N ALA A 192 -25.93 -18.40 -3.78
CA ALA A 192 -25.86 -19.83 -3.44
C ALA A 192 -26.57 -20.16 -2.12
N PHE A 193 -26.56 -19.26 -1.14
CA PHE A 193 -27.14 -19.48 0.19
C PHE A 193 -28.59 -19.03 0.25
N VAL A 194 -29.51 -19.98 0.05
CA VAL A 194 -30.98 -19.79 0.03
C VAL A 194 -31.52 -19.40 1.41
N ARG A 195 -31.08 -20.10 2.46
CA ARG A 195 -31.49 -19.89 3.88
C ARG A 195 -33.00 -19.82 4.09
N ASP A 196 -33.74 -20.76 3.47
CA ASP A 196 -35.20 -20.86 3.62
C ASP A 196 -35.55 -21.81 4.77
N PRO A 197 -35.98 -21.31 5.95
CA PRO A 197 -36.37 -22.14 7.07
C PRO A 197 -37.64 -22.94 6.80
N ALA A 198 -38.52 -22.49 5.90
CA ALA A 198 -39.81 -23.14 5.64
C ALA A 198 -39.63 -24.42 4.82
N SER A 199 -38.77 -24.40 3.79
CA SER A 199 -38.45 -25.59 3.02
C SER A 199 -37.32 -26.43 3.61
N GLY A 200 -36.53 -25.87 4.55
CA GLY A 200 -35.32 -26.49 5.09
C GLY A 200 -34.14 -26.44 4.12
N VAL A 201 -34.22 -25.70 3.01
CA VAL A 201 -33.14 -25.52 2.03
C VAL A 201 -32.24 -24.40 2.50
N TYR A 202 -30.99 -24.72 2.83
CA TYR A 202 -30.00 -23.73 3.27
C TYR A 202 -29.11 -23.24 2.11
N LEU A 203 -28.79 -24.12 1.17
CA LEU A 203 -27.84 -23.89 0.09
C LEU A 203 -28.32 -24.55 -1.21
N ASP A 204 -28.12 -23.89 -2.34
CA ASP A 204 -28.27 -24.47 -3.67
C ASP A 204 -26.93 -25.16 -4.08
N PRO A 205 -26.88 -26.49 -4.12
CA PRO A 205 -25.65 -27.20 -4.42
C PRO A 205 -25.15 -26.99 -5.86
N ALA A 206 -25.99 -26.55 -6.79
CA ALA A 206 -25.60 -26.23 -8.16
C ALA A 206 -24.76 -24.96 -8.26
N LYS A 207 -24.78 -24.14 -7.23
CA LYS A 207 -24.05 -22.87 -7.09
C LYS A 207 -22.78 -22.98 -6.24
N VAL A 208 -22.32 -24.21 -5.99
CA VAL A 208 -21.08 -24.52 -5.25
C VAL A 208 -20.02 -25.02 -6.22
N HIS A 209 -18.88 -24.37 -6.23
CA HIS A 209 -17.80 -24.66 -7.16
C HIS A 209 -16.56 -25.18 -6.43
N THR A 210 -16.17 -26.40 -6.74
CA THR A 210 -14.93 -26.99 -6.23
C THR A 210 -13.78 -26.66 -7.16
N LEU A 211 -12.75 -25.97 -6.64
CA LEU A 211 -11.63 -25.43 -7.44
C LEU A 211 -10.83 -26.55 -8.15
N ASN A 212 -10.53 -27.65 -7.46
CA ASN A 212 -9.75 -28.79 -7.95
C ASN A 212 -8.41 -28.38 -8.62
N HIS A 213 -7.74 -27.39 -8.06
CA HIS A 213 -6.47 -26.91 -8.61
C HIS A 213 -5.36 -27.94 -8.47
N VAL A 214 -4.65 -28.19 -9.58
CA VAL A 214 -3.44 -29.00 -9.65
C VAL A 214 -2.42 -28.25 -10.49
N GLY A 215 -1.47 -27.61 -9.83
CA GLY A 215 -0.42 -26.82 -10.48
C GLY A 215 0.98 -27.31 -10.12
N LYS A 216 1.97 -26.50 -10.48
CA LYS A 216 3.38 -26.79 -10.22
C LYS A 216 3.71 -26.68 -8.72
N HIS A 217 3.17 -25.68 -8.03
CA HIS A 217 3.48 -25.35 -6.64
C HIS A 217 2.39 -25.77 -5.67
N PHE A 218 1.13 -25.86 -6.14
CA PHE A 218 -0.01 -26.10 -5.25
C PHE A 218 -0.96 -27.17 -5.76
N ARG A 219 -1.57 -27.88 -4.81
CA ARG A 219 -2.70 -28.79 -5.06
C ARG A 219 -3.77 -28.45 -4.03
N VAL A 220 -4.86 -27.81 -4.49
CA VAL A 220 -5.91 -27.32 -3.61
C VAL A 220 -7.27 -27.72 -4.14
N LYS A 221 -7.97 -28.56 -3.38
CA LYS A 221 -9.27 -29.09 -3.81
C LYS A 221 -10.36 -28.02 -3.74
N GLY A 222 -10.48 -27.29 -2.62
CA GLY A 222 -11.66 -26.47 -2.38
C GLY A 222 -12.91 -27.32 -2.09
N PRO A 223 -14.14 -26.74 -2.04
CA PRO A 223 -14.38 -25.31 -2.06
C PRO A 223 -13.88 -24.61 -0.79
N LEU A 224 -13.82 -23.28 -0.79
CA LEU A 224 -13.60 -22.51 0.43
C LEU A 224 -14.82 -22.65 1.34
N ASN A 225 -14.64 -22.63 2.65
CA ASN A 225 -15.72 -22.81 3.62
C ASN A 225 -16.29 -21.48 4.16
N ILE A 226 -16.33 -20.47 3.33
CA ILE A 226 -16.96 -19.16 3.60
C ILE A 226 -17.57 -18.64 2.30
N GLU A 227 -18.67 -17.91 2.41
CA GLU A 227 -19.37 -17.30 1.28
C GLU A 227 -18.46 -16.39 0.45
N ARG A 228 -18.84 -16.16 -0.80
CA ARG A 228 -18.14 -15.24 -1.69
C ARG A 228 -17.98 -13.87 -1.01
N PRO A 229 -16.78 -13.28 -1.00
CA PRO A 229 -16.57 -11.98 -0.38
C PRO A 229 -17.50 -10.89 -0.91
N PRO A 230 -17.95 -9.93 -0.09
CA PRO A 230 -18.83 -8.84 -0.53
C PRO A 230 -18.30 -8.08 -1.76
N GLN A 231 -16.99 -7.91 -1.88
CA GLN A 231 -16.33 -7.28 -3.02
C GLN A 231 -16.18 -8.21 -4.23
N GLY A 232 -16.65 -9.45 -4.18
CA GLY A 232 -16.30 -10.53 -5.10
C GLY A 232 -14.92 -11.09 -4.76
N HIS A 233 -13.90 -10.27 -4.88
CA HIS A 233 -12.56 -10.51 -4.36
C HIS A 233 -12.10 -9.32 -3.52
N PRO A 234 -11.47 -9.51 -2.34
CA PRO A 234 -10.69 -8.47 -1.69
C PRO A 234 -9.74 -7.79 -2.68
N VAL A 235 -9.56 -6.47 -2.56
CA VAL A 235 -8.71 -5.72 -3.50
C VAL A 235 -7.28 -6.24 -3.44
N ILE A 236 -6.67 -6.48 -4.60
CA ILE A 236 -5.29 -6.94 -4.70
C ILE A 236 -4.35 -5.74 -4.81
N VAL A 237 -3.48 -5.60 -3.81
CA VAL A 237 -2.44 -4.58 -3.76
C VAL A 237 -1.08 -5.23 -3.91
N GLN A 238 -0.10 -4.53 -4.47
CA GLN A 238 1.27 -5.02 -4.62
C GLN A 238 2.28 -3.89 -4.47
N ALA A 239 3.56 -4.22 -4.22
CA ALA A 239 4.64 -3.24 -4.02
C ALA A 239 5.94 -3.60 -4.77
N GLY A 240 5.89 -4.43 -5.81
CA GLY A 240 7.06 -4.86 -6.56
C GLY A 240 7.46 -3.88 -7.65
N SER A 241 8.74 -3.44 -7.66
CA SER A 241 9.29 -2.56 -8.70
C SER A 241 10.30 -3.26 -9.65
N SER A 242 10.70 -4.50 -9.36
CA SER A 242 11.48 -5.34 -10.29
C SER A 242 10.65 -5.72 -11.52
N ASP A 243 11.29 -6.24 -12.57
CA ASP A 243 10.56 -6.67 -13.77
C ASP A 243 9.54 -7.76 -13.46
N ASP A 244 9.91 -8.78 -12.68
CA ASP A 244 8.98 -9.82 -12.21
C ASP A 244 7.84 -9.23 -11.36
N GLY A 245 8.18 -8.24 -10.51
CA GLY A 245 7.19 -7.52 -9.69
C GLY A 245 6.19 -6.72 -10.53
N LYS A 246 6.67 -6.04 -11.56
CA LYS A 246 5.81 -5.32 -12.52
C LYS A 246 4.94 -6.26 -13.35
N GLU A 247 5.46 -7.43 -13.75
CA GLU A 247 4.66 -8.46 -14.45
C GLU A 247 3.56 -9.02 -13.54
N LEU A 248 3.87 -9.38 -12.29
CA LEU A 248 2.86 -9.84 -11.34
C LEU A 248 1.80 -8.76 -11.07
N ALA A 249 2.21 -7.49 -10.93
CA ALA A 249 1.28 -6.38 -10.75
C ALA A 249 0.39 -6.17 -11.97
N ALA A 250 0.96 -6.13 -13.17
CA ALA A 250 0.20 -5.99 -14.42
C ALA A 250 -0.82 -7.11 -14.61
N ALA A 251 -0.50 -8.33 -14.18
CA ALA A 251 -1.39 -9.48 -14.28
C ALA A 251 -2.51 -9.48 -13.22
N THR A 252 -2.24 -8.99 -12.00
CA THR A 252 -3.10 -9.30 -10.85
C THR A 252 -3.51 -8.12 -9.99
N ALA A 253 -2.67 -7.08 -9.86
CA ALA A 253 -2.87 -6.00 -8.91
C ALA A 253 -3.90 -4.96 -9.38
N GLU A 254 -4.61 -4.37 -8.43
CA GLU A 254 -5.58 -3.29 -8.63
C GLU A 254 -5.09 -1.96 -8.03
N ALA A 255 -4.11 -2.05 -7.12
CA ALA A 255 -3.30 -0.91 -6.70
C ALA A 255 -1.84 -1.34 -6.54
N ILE A 256 -0.90 -0.45 -6.80
CA ILE A 256 0.52 -0.71 -6.59
C ILE A 256 1.16 0.44 -5.81
N PHE A 257 1.83 0.09 -4.72
CA PHE A 257 2.63 0.98 -3.91
C PHE A 257 4.06 1.05 -4.46
N THR A 258 4.62 2.26 -4.58
CA THR A 258 5.96 2.46 -5.15
C THR A 258 6.78 3.45 -4.34
N ALA A 259 8.11 3.39 -4.51
CA ALA A 259 9.06 4.27 -3.85
C ALA A 259 9.86 5.05 -4.90
N TRP A 260 9.38 6.23 -5.26
CA TRP A 260 10.04 7.14 -6.19
C TRP A 260 10.25 8.50 -5.53
N THR A 261 11.42 9.09 -5.72
CA THR A 261 11.76 10.44 -5.25
C THR A 261 11.79 11.45 -6.38
N SER A 262 11.79 10.98 -7.62
CA SER A 262 11.78 11.78 -8.85
C SER A 262 10.50 11.53 -9.63
N GLN A 263 9.85 12.61 -10.07
CA GLN A 263 8.63 12.54 -10.89
C GLN A 263 8.90 11.85 -12.23
N ALA A 264 10.05 12.09 -12.84
CA ALA A 264 10.41 11.48 -14.13
C ALA A 264 10.50 9.94 -14.02
N GLU A 265 11.09 9.43 -12.94
CA GLU A 265 11.16 7.98 -12.67
C GLU A 265 9.79 7.40 -12.37
N ALA A 266 8.96 8.12 -11.60
CA ALA A 266 7.58 7.73 -11.33
C ALA A 266 6.75 7.66 -12.61
N GLN A 267 6.89 8.62 -13.51
CA GLN A 267 6.24 8.62 -14.85
C GLN A 267 6.71 7.44 -15.72
N ALA A 268 8.01 7.14 -15.70
CA ALA A 268 8.55 6.00 -16.45
C ALA A 268 7.96 4.68 -15.92
N PHE A 269 7.93 4.50 -14.61
CA PHE A 269 7.31 3.34 -13.96
C PHE A 269 5.81 3.25 -14.27
N TYR A 270 5.08 4.36 -14.17
CA TYR A 270 3.63 4.43 -14.44
C TYR A 270 3.31 3.96 -15.85
N ARG A 271 4.05 4.45 -16.85
CA ARG A 271 3.88 4.02 -18.26
C ARG A 271 4.24 2.56 -18.46
N ASP A 272 5.34 2.10 -17.87
CA ASP A 272 5.81 0.72 -18.01
C ASP A 272 4.80 -0.27 -17.42
N VAL A 273 4.39 -0.14 -16.16
CA VAL A 273 3.51 -1.11 -15.51
C VAL A 273 2.13 -1.15 -16.18
N LYS A 274 1.57 0.01 -16.53
CA LYS A 274 0.27 0.09 -17.22
C LYS A 274 0.35 -0.41 -18.66
N GLY A 275 1.48 -0.21 -19.34
CA GLY A 275 1.73 -0.73 -20.68
C GLY A 275 1.78 -2.27 -20.75
N ARG A 276 2.15 -2.93 -19.65
CA ARG A 276 2.19 -4.40 -19.56
C ARG A 276 0.80 -5.04 -19.43
N MET A 277 -0.21 -4.32 -18.95
CA MET A 277 -1.54 -4.86 -18.60
C MET A 277 -2.29 -5.47 -19.79
N GLY A 278 -2.08 -4.94 -21.00
CA GLY A 278 -2.69 -5.46 -22.23
C GLY A 278 -2.40 -6.93 -22.52
N LYS A 279 -1.23 -7.46 -22.10
CA LYS A 279 -0.88 -8.89 -22.20
C LYS A 279 -1.86 -9.79 -21.46
N TYR A 280 -2.49 -9.26 -20.42
CA TYR A 280 -3.39 -9.97 -19.52
C TYR A 280 -4.86 -9.61 -19.75
N GLY A 281 -5.17 -8.96 -20.88
CA GLY A 281 -6.52 -8.53 -21.22
C GLY A 281 -7.08 -7.44 -20.27
N ARG A 282 -6.20 -6.72 -19.57
CA ARG A 282 -6.59 -5.69 -18.59
C ARG A 282 -6.40 -4.29 -19.15
N ARG A 283 -7.29 -3.38 -18.73
CA ARG A 283 -7.19 -1.97 -19.09
C ARG A 283 -6.32 -1.20 -18.10
N PRO A 284 -5.62 -0.12 -18.54
CA PRO A 284 -4.76 0.69 -17.66
C PRO A 284 -5.47 1.31 -16.45
N ASP A 285 -6.78 1.56 -16.53
CA ASP A 285 -7.59 2.12 -15.44
C ASP A 285 -7.95 1.11 -14.35
N GLU A 286 -7.68 -0.17 -14.56
CA GLU A 286 -7.86 -1.23 -13.55
C GLU A 286 -6.67 -1.37 -12.59
N LEU A 287 -5.65 -0.52 -12.70
CA LEU A 287 -4.51 -0.47 -11.78
C LEU A 287 -4.25 0.98 -11.35
N LEU A 288 -4.27 1.21 -10.04
CA LEU A 288 -3.95 2.50 -9.42
C LEU A 288 -2.49 2.52 -8.98
N VAL A 289 -1.71 3.50 -9.42
CA VAL A 289 -0.31 3.68 -9.00
C VAL A 289 -0.26 4.71 -7.87
N LEU A 290 0.18 4.27 -6.69
CA LEU A 290 0.14 5.04 -5.45
C LEU A 290 1.57 5.16 -4.86
N PRO A 291 2.41 6.10 -5.33
CA PRO A 291 3.72 6.34 -4.72
C PRO A 291 3.59 6.80 -3.26
N GLY A 292 4.61 6.47 -2.45
CA GLY A 292 4.70 6.92 -1.08
C GLY A 292 5.17 8.37 -1.01
N ILE A 293 4.43 9.19 -0.23
CA ILE A 293 4.79 10.57 0.11
C ILE A 293 4.89 10.71 1.63
N SER A 294 5.99 11.27 2.13
CA SER A 294 6.18 11.56 3.57
C SER A 294 6.17 13.07 3.79
N PRO A 295 5.01 13.66 4.14
CA PRO A 295 4.88 15.10 4.31
C PRO A 295 5.28 15.56 5.71
N VAL A 296 6.14 16.58 5.78
CA VAL A 296 6.45 17.35 6.99
C VAL A 296 5.79 18.71 6.87
N ILE A 297 4.76 18.95 7.66
CA ILE A 297 3.82 20.06 7.48
C ILE A 297 4.08 21.17 8.48
N GLY A 298 4.29 22.38 7.99
CA GLY A 298 4.31 23.60 8.78
C GLY A 298 3.27 24.62 8.27
N ARG A 299 2.85 25.54 9.11
CA ARG A 299 2.02 26.67 8.68
C ARG A 299 2.81 27.66 7.83
N THR A 300 4.13 27.65 7.99
CA THR A 300 5.10 28.36 7.17
C THR A 300 6.22 27.42 6.74
N GLU A 301 6.94 27.75 5.68
CA GLU A 301 8.12 26.99 5.24
C GLU A 301 9.17 26.87 6.35
N ALA A 302 9.41 27.95 7.11
CA ALA A 302 10.35 27.93 8.22
C ALA A 302 9.93 26.98 9.35
N GLU A 303 8.63 26.92 9.68
CA GLU A 303 8.10 25.94 10.66
C GLU A 303 8.29 24.50 10.16
N ALA A 304 7.98 24.22 8.90
CA ALA A 304 8.15 22.89 8.32
C ALA A 304 9.63 22.46 8.36
N GLN A 305 10.54 23.34 7.97
CA GLN A 305 11.98 23.08 8.03
C GLN A 305 12.48 22.87 9.47
N GLY A 306 11.95 23.64 10.43
CA GLY A 306 12.26 23.47 11.86
C GLY A 306 11.84 22.09 12.38
N LYS A 307 10.61 21.66 12.09
CA LYS A 307 10.10 20.31 12.43
C LYS A 307 10.96 19.21 11.81
N TRP A 308 11.37 19.37 10.55
CA TRP A 308 12.24 18.43 9.88
C TRP A 308 13.61 18.35 10.57
N ALA A 309 14.22 19.48 10.88
CA ALA A 309 15.50 19.53 11.57
C ALA A 309 15.44 18.89 12.96
N GLU A 310 14.35 19.11 13.73
CA GLU A 310 14.13 18.45 15.01
C GLU A 310 14.09 16.93 14.89
N LEU A 311 13.38 16.40 13.90
CA LEU A 311 13.32 14.96 13.65
C LEU A 311 14.69 14.38 13.27
N GLN A 312 15.44 15.07 12.42
CA GLN A 312 16.78 14.66 12.03
C GLN A 312 17.74 14.63 13.22
N ALA A 313 17.66 15.65 14.10
CA ALA A 313 18.49 15.73 15.31
C ALA A 313 18.21 14.58 16.31
N LEU A 314 17.05 13.94 16.24
CA LEU A 314 16.73 12.76 17.07
C LEU A 314 17.39 11.46 16.58
N ILE A 315 17.99 11.42 15.40
CA ILE A 315 18.62 10.21 14.88
C ILE A 315 19.89 9.91 15.68
N HIS A 316 19.91 8.76 16.36
CA HIS A 316 21.15 8.30 16.98
C HIS A 316 22.11 7.80 15.89
N PRO A 317 23.41 8.17 15.92
CA PRO A 317 24.37 7.78 14.87
C PRO A 317 24.43 6.28 14.57
N SER A 318 24.38 5.41 15.61
CA SER A 318 24.36 3.97 15.40
C SER A 318 23.14 3.48 14.61
N VAL A 319 21.97 4.07 14.85
CA VAL A 319 20.74 3.78 14.11
C VAL A 319 20.82 4.30 12.66
N GLY A 320 21.37 5.50 12.49
CA GLY A 320 21.64 6.06 11.17
C GLY A 320 22.56 5.17 10.35
N LEU A 321 23.71 4.78 10.90
CA LEU A 321 24.66 3.87 10.26
C LEU A 321 24.04 2.50 9.94
N ALA A 322 23.19 1.95 10.80
CA ALA A 322 22.50 0.69 10.54
C ALA A 322 21.64 0.74 9.27
N THR A 323 21.14 1.91 8.88
CA THR A 323 20.40 2.09 7.60
C THR A 323 21.28 1.95 6.37
N LEU A 324 22.60 2.15 6.52
CA LEU A 324 23.59 2.08 5.44
C LEU A 324 24.15 0.68 5.24
N VAL A 325 24.07 -0.21 6.25
CA VAL A 325 24.60 -1.59 6.19
C VAL A 325 24.18 -2.35 4.91
N PRO A 326 22.93 -2.26 4.41
CA PRO A 326 22.54 -2.96 3.19
C PRO A 326 23.27 -2.51 1.92
N PHE A 327 23.91 -1.34 1.93
CA PHE A 327 24.63 -0.75 0.79
C PHE A 327 26.14 -0.96 0.88
N TRP A 328 26.66 -1.11 2.11
CA TRP A 328 28.07 -1.40 2.40
C TRP A 328 28.19 -2.59 3.37
N PRO A 329 27.79 -3.81 2.96
CA PRO A 329 27.66 -4.96 3.86
C PRO A 329 28.98 -5.50 4.39
N ASN A 330 30.12 -5.15 3.75
CA ASN A 330 31.45 -5.64 4.10
C ASN A 330 32.27 -4.64 4.94
N ASP A 331 31.70 -3.44 5.21
CA ASP A 331 32.41 -2.38 5.88
C ASP A 331 32.05 -2.30 7.37
N ASP A 332 33.01 -1.96 8.21
CA ASP A 332 32.75 -1.55 9.60
C ASP A 332 32.37 -0.05 9.63
N LEU A 333 31.09 0.25 9.41
CA LEU A 333 30.58 1.61 9.30
C LEU A 333 30.83 2.46 10.56
N ARG A 334 31.06 1.83 11.72
CA ARG A 334 31.38 2.54 12.98
C ARG A 334 32.69 3.31 12.92
N ARG A 335 33.60 2.93 12.00
CA ARG A 335 34.87 3.59 11.78
C ARG A 335 34.79 4.77 10.82
N TRP A 336 33.64 4.99 10.22
CA TRP A 336 33.51 6.06 9.26
C TRP A 336 33.40 7.42 9.93
N ASN A 337 34.04 8.42 9.32
CA ASN A 337 33.84 9.82 9.71
C ASN A 337 32.46 10.28 9.21
N LEU A 338 31.59 10.61 10.15
CA LEU A 338 30.20 11.00 9.83
C LEU A 338 30.12 12.29 9.00
N ASP A 339 31.12 13.15 9.10
CA ASP A 339 31.16 14.45 8.44
C ASP A 339 32.05 14.44 7.16
N ALA A 340 32.41 13.23 6.70
CA ALA A 340 33.08 12.99 5.42
C ALA A 340 32.16 12.18 4.48
N PRO A 341 32.40 12.23 3.15
CA PRO A 341 31.69 11.35 2.20
C PRO A 341 31.93 9.87 2.48
N PRO A 342 30.93 8.98 2.23
CA PRO A 342 31.14 7.54 2.36
C PRO A 342 32.18 7.04 1.35
N PRO A 343 32.89 5.91 1.65
CA PRO A 343 33.81 5.29 0.71
C PRO A 343 33.10 4.96 -0.61
N TYR A 344 33.80 5.25 -1.72
CA TYR A 344 33.33 4.93 -3.04
C TYR A 344 34.06 3.70 -3.58
N TYR A 345 33.31 2.71 -4.01
CA TYR A 345 33.81 1.54 -4.72
C TYR A 345 33.35 1.58 -6.17
N PRO A 346 34.29 1.55 -7.19
CA PRO A 346 33.90 1.55 -8.60
C PRO A 346 33.01 0.37 -9.00
N GLU A 347 33.25 -0.78 -8.36
CA GLU A 347 32.40 -1.96 -8.46
C GLU A 347 31.64 -2.13 -7.13
N PRO A 348 30.31 -2.19 -7.18
CA PRO A 348 29.54 -2.38 -5.96
C PRO A 348 29.87 -3.72 -5.32
N PRO A 349 29.79 -3.82 -3.98
CA PRO A 349 30.05 -5.06 -3.27
C PRO A 349 29.15 -6.20 -3.79
N LYS A 350 29.70 -7.42 -3.88
CA LYS A 350 28.93 -8.60 -4.28
C LYS A 350 27.76 -8.81 -3.31
N GLY A 351 26.58 -9.09 -3.86
CA GLY A 351 25.38 -9.35 -3.07
C GLY A 351 24.50 -8.14 -2.74
N VAL A 352 24.87 -6.93 -3.21
CA VAL A 352 23.98 -5.76 -3.11
C VAL A 352 22.95 -5.75 -4.23
N ASN A 353 21.75 -5.27 -3.92
CA ASN A 353 20.67 -5.16 -4.91
C ASN A 353 20.82 -3.89 -5.77
N SER A 354 20.01 -3.79 -6.83
CA SER A 354 20.01 -2.62 -7.74
C SER A 354 19.81 -1.28 -7.04
N ARG A 355 19.14 -1.27 -5.88
CA ARG A 355 18.93 -0.06 -5.08
C ARG A 355 20.21 0.47 -4.45
N ALA A 356 21.22 -0.40 -4.19
CA ALA A 356 22.48 0.03 -3.62
C ALA A 356 23.24 0.95 -4.59
N HIS A 357 23.22 0.65 -5.88
CA HIS A 357 23.81 1.52 -6.90
C HIS A 357 23.18 2.91 -6.86
N VAL A 358 21.84 2.98 -6.81
CA VAL A 358 21.12 4.26 -6.78
C VAL A 358 21.52 5.11 -5.56
N VAL A 359 21.65 4.49 -4.39
CA VAL A 359 22.03 5.20 -3.14
C VAL A 359 23.50 5.63 -3.17
N ILE A 360 24.41 4.79 -3.64
CA ILE A 360 25.84 5.09 -3.75
C ILE A 360 26.06 6.22 -4.77
N ASP A 361 25.42 6.14 -5.93
CA ASP A 361 25.51 7.15 -6.98
C ASP A 361 24.89 8.49 -6.54
N LEU A 362 23.77 8.43 -5.80
CA LEU A 362 23.15 9.60 -5.19
C LEU A 362 24.12 10.30 -4.23
N ALA A 363 24.70 9.54 -3.29
CA ALA A 363 25.65 10.09 -2.31
C ALA A 363 26.83 10.79 -3.01
N ARG A 364 27.35 10.21 -4.09
CA ARG A 364 28.44 10.77 -4.87
C ARG A 364 28.03 12.02 -5.63
N ARG A 365 26.87 11.98 -6.31
CA ARG A 365 26.39 13.08 -7.14
C ARG A 365 26.07 14.32 -6.32
N GLU A 366 25.43 14.12 -5.15
CA GLU A 366 25.05 15.21 -4.25
C GLU A 366 26.17 15.61 -3.28
N GLY A 367 27.29 14.87 -3.25
CA GLY A 367 28.39 15.13 -2.32
C GLY A 367 28.03 14.94 -0.84
N TYR A 368 27.10 14.04 -0.54
CA TYR A 368 26.64 13.81 0.83
C TYR A 368 27.75 13.29 1.74
N THR A 369 27.80 13.81 2.97
CA THR A 369 28.53 13.15 4.06
C THR A 369 27.78 11.90 4.51
N VAL A 370 28.43 11.03 5.27
CA VAL A 370 27.80 9.82 5.87
C VAL A 370 26.57 10.22 6.69
N ARG A 371 26.66 11.33 7.46
CA ARG A 371 25.55 11.88 8.24
C ARG A 371 24.38 12.27 7.34
N GLN A 372 24.60 13.09 6.35
CA GLN A 372 23.57 13.54 5.41
C GLN A 372 22.93 12.37 4.66
N LEU A 373 23.71 11.34 4.30
CA LEU A 373 23.21 10.17 3.63
C LEU A 373 22.28 9.34 4.51
N TYR A 374 22.65 9.08 5.77
CA TYR A 374 21.73 8.35 6.65
C TYR A 374 20.50 9.17 7.03
N GLU A 375 20.62 10.50 7.19
CA GLU A 375 19.50 11.40 7.41
C GLU A 375 18.53 11.39 6.24
N TYR A 376 19.03 11.38 5.00
CA TYR A 376 18.21 11.24 3.81
C TYR A 376 17.40 9.92 3.81
N LEU A 377 18.06 8.80 4.13
CA LEU A 377 17.41 7.49 4.18
C LEU A 377 16.47 7.32 5.37
N ALA A 378 16.80 7.93 6.50
CA ALA A 378 16.05 7.83 7.76
C ALA A 378 14.66 8.44 7.68
N GLY A 379 14.46 9.47 6.83
CA GLY A 379 13.23 10.22 6.73
C GLY A 379 12.05 9.36 6.28
N ALA A 380 12.20 8.65 5.18
CA ALA A 380 11.12 7.84 4.59
C ALA A 380 11.63 6.59 3.87
N ARG A 381 12.78 6.07 4.22
CA ARG A 381 13.36 4.84 3.63
C ARG A 381 13.49 4.90 2.10
N GLY A 382 13.79 6.09 1.57
CA GLY A 382 13.92 6.34 0.13
C GLY A 382 12.59 6.53 -0.60
N HIS A 383 11.51 6.84 0.11
CA HIS A 383 10.31 7.43 -0.47
C HIS A 383 10.43 8.96 -0.51
N TRP A 384 9.54 9.58 -1.22
CA TRP A 384 9.52 11.02 -1.41
C TRP A 384 9.14 11.76 -0.13
N VAL A 385 10.07 12.58 0.39
CA VAL A 385 9.85 13.48 1.53
C VAL A 385 9.52 14.87 0.98
N VAL A 386 8.45 15.46 1.45
CA VAL A 386 8.04 16.84 1.12
C VAL A 386 7.93 17.63 2.40
N VAL A 387 8.77 18.68 2.50
CA VAL A 387 8.79 19.59 3.66
C VAL A 387 8.24 20.93 3.21
N GLY A 388 7.14 21.40 3.81
CA GLY A 388 6.54 22.66 3.39
C GLY A 388 5.17 22.96 3.98
N THR A 389 4.52 23.98 3.43
CA THR A 389 3.15 24.36 3.78
C THR A 389 2.13 23.40 3.18
N PRO A 390 0.87 23.42 3.66
CA PRO A 390 -0.21 22.65 3.02
C PRO A 390 -0.36 22.93 1.52
N GLN A 391 -0.14 24.17 1.12
CA GLN A 391 -0.18 24.61 -0.28
C GLN A 391 0.97 23.98 -1.08
N THR A 392 2.20 24.07 -0.58
CA THR A 392 3.39 23.47 -1.20
C THR A 392 3.22 21.96 -1.41
N ILE A 393 2.70 21.26 -0.39
CA ILE A 393 2.44 19.81 -0.48
C ILE A 393 1.36 19.52 -1.51
N ALA A 394 0.25 20.25 -1.49
CA ALA A 394 -0.84 20.07 -2.43
C ALA A 394 -0.43 20.41 -3.89
N ASP A 395 0.43 21.43 -4.10
CA ASP A 395 0.99 21.77 -5.42
C ASP A 395 1.79 20.59 -6.00
N GLN A 396 2.67 20.00 -5.20
CA GLN A 396 3.49 18.89 -5.63
C GLN A 396 2.67 17.61 -5.87
N MET A 397 1.68 17.32 -5.01
CA MET A 397 0.77 16.18 -5.22
C MET A 397 -0.05 16.37 -6.49
N GLN A 398 -0.55 17.58 -6.76
CA GLN A 398 -1.29 17.90 -7.98
C GLN A 398 -0.42 17.73 -9.22
N ASP A 399 0.79 18.25 -9.21
CA ASP A 399 1.73 18.16 -10.33
C ASP A 399 2.03 16.69 -10.70
N TRP A 400 2.32 15.83 -9.72
CA TRP A 400 2.53 14.40 -9.98
C TRP A 400 1.28 13.70 -10.54
N PHE A 401 0.11 14.05 -10.00
CA PHE A 401 -1.16 13.46 -10.41
C PHE A 401 -1.56 13.87 -11.85
N GLU A 402 -1.48 15.15 -12.17
CA GLU A 402 -1.88 15.68 -13.46
C GLU A 402 -0.90 15.27 -14.58
N ASN A 403 0.37 15.07 -14.25
CA ASN A 403 1.41 14.70 -15.23
C ASN A 403 1.65 13.18 -15.36
N GLY A 404 0.75 12.33 -14.84
CA GLY A 404 0.80 10.89 -15.07
C GLY A 404 1.94 10.17 -14.34
N ALA A 405 2.31 10.66 -13.15
CA ALA A 405 3.24 9.99 -12.25
C ALA A 405 2.52 9.18 -11.17
N ALA A 406 1.24 9.49 -10.90
CA ALA A 406 0.44 8.87 -9.84
C ALA A 406 -1.06 8.90 -10.16
N ASP A 407 -1.82 7.94 -9.60
CA ASP A 407 -3.28 7.97 -9.48
C ASP A 407 -3.73 8.46 -8.09
N GLY A 408 -2.80 8.63 -7.18
CA GLY A 408 -2.95 9.06 -5.81
C GLY A 408 -1.68 8.76 -5.02
N PHE A 409 -1.76 8.74 -3.70
CA PHE A 409 -0.57 8.57 -2.86
C PHE A 409 -0.84 7.68 -1.64
N ASN A 410 0.18 6.93 -1.22
CA ASN A 410 0.25 6.42 0.14
C ASN A 410 0.95 7.46 1.02
N VAL A 411 0.18 8.15 1.85
CA VAL A 411 0.70 9.12 2.82
C VAL A 411 1.40 8.37 3.95
N MET A 412 2.64 8.71 4.19
CA MET A 412 3.56 8.09 5.14
C MET A 412 3.88 9.09 6.27
N PRO A 413 3.05 9.18 7.31
CA PRO A 413 3.26 10.18 8.38
C PRO A 413 4.63 9.99 9.04
N PRO A 414 5.48 11.02 9.10
CA PRO A 414 6.78 10.93 9.76
C PRO A 414 6.67 10.53 11.23
N VAL A 415 5.68 11.07 11.95
CA VAL A 415 5.38 10.82 13.37
C VAL A 415 3.90 10.52 13.53
N LEU A 416 3.53 9.41 14.19
CA LEU A 416 2.14 9.07 14.50
C LEU A 416 1.85 9.25 16.00
N PRO A 417 0.66 9.81 16.34
CA PRO A 417 -0.44 10.19 15.45
C PRO A 417 -0.34 11.61 14.88
N GLN A 418 0.62 12.44 15.34
CA GLN A 418 0.67 13.89 15.09
C GLN A 418 0.63 14.23 13.60
N SER A 419 1.54 13.68 12.79
CA SER A 419 1.67 14.08 11.37
C SER A 419 0.46 13.66 10.52
N LEU A 420 -0.24 12.58 10.90
CA LEU A 420 -1.49 12.22 10.22
C LEU A 420 -2.60 13.21 10.52
N ASN A 421 -2.73 13.65 11.78
CA ASN A 421 -3.69 14.70 12.15
C ASN A 421 -3.40 15.99 11.39
N GLU A 422 -2.14 16.43 11.33
CA GLU A 422 -1.72 17.62 10.58
C GLU A 422 -2.09 17.50 9.08
N PHE A 423 -1.87 16.34 8.47
CA PHE A 423 -2.25 16.11 7.06
C PHE A 423 -3.75 16.22 6.85
N VAL A 424 -4.53 15.56 7.70
CA VAL A 424 -6.00 15.56 7.63
C VAL A 424 -6.57 16.95 7.86
N ASP A 425 -6.02 17.70 8.80
CA ASP A 425 -6.57 19.00 9.20
C ASP A 425 -6.12 20.15 8.29
N LEU A 426 -4.97 20.02 7.61
CA LEU A 426 -4.37 21.11 6.86
C LEU A 426 -4.28 20.86 5.35
N VAL A 427 -3.91 19.63 4.92
CA VAL A 427 -3.69 19.31 3.49
C VAL A 427 -4.97 18.83 2.82
N ILE A 428 -5.76 17.98 3.48
CA ILE A 428 -7.03 17.47 2.90
C ILE A 428 -7.96 18.62 2.50
N PRO A 429 -8.22 19.65 3.34
CA PRO A 429 -9.07 20.78 2.93
C PRO A 429 -8.55 21.51 1.68
N GLU A 430 -7.24 21.63 1.54
CA GLU A 430 -6.64 22.27 0.36
C GLU A 430 -6.83 21.43 -0.92
N LEU A 431 -6.63 20.09 -0.83
CA LEU A 431 -6.91 19.19 -1.95
C LEU A 431 -8.40 19.20 -2.35
N GLN A 432 -9.30 19.27 -1.37
CA GLN A 432 -10.74 19.38 -1.59
C GLN A 432 -11.12 20.73 -2.25
N ARG A 433 -10.56 21.83 -1.77
CA ARG A 433 -10.75 23.16 -2.34
C ARG A 433 -10.35 23.23 -3.82
N ARG A 434 -9.32 22.48 -4.21
CA ARG A 434 -8.87 22.33 -5.61
C ARG A 434 -9.72 21.36 -6.42
N GLY A 435 -10.66 20.64 -5.81
CA GLY A 435 -11.46 19.61 -6.47
C GLY A 435 -10.66 18.35 -6.85
N LEU A 436 -9.50 18.17 -6.22
CA LEU A 436 -8.60 17.03 -6.44
C LEU A 436 -8.94 15.82 -5.59
N PHE A 437 -9.68 16.02 -4.50
CA PHE A 437 -10.03 14.97 -3.56
C PHE A 437 -11.50 15.04 -3.18
N ARG A 438 -12.05 13.90 -2.76
CA ARG A 438 -13.47 13.76 -2.37
C ARG A 438 -13.83 14.58 -1.15
N THR A 439 -15.10 14.99 -1.05
CA THR A 439 -15.68 15.65 0.12
C THR A 439 -16.59 14.73 0.94
N ALA A 440 -16.86 13.52 0.45
CA ALA A 440 -17.61 12.46 1.12
C ALA A 440 -17.25 11.09 0.54
N TYR A 441 -17.48 10.02 1.30
CA TYR A 441 -17.47 8.67 0.74
C TYR A 441 -18.72 8.46 -0.12
N GLU A 442 -18.55 7.96 -1.35
CA GLU A 442 -19.64 7.70 -2.29
C GLU A 442 -19.98 6.21 -2.36
N GLY A 443 -18.98 5.35 -2.11
CA GLY A 443 -19.09 3.90 -2.15
C GLY A 443 -19.33 3.25 -0.79
N ARG A 444 -19.77 2.00 -0.83
CA ARG A 444 -19.96 1.16 0.37
C ARG A 444 -18.77 0.26 0.65
N THR A 445 -18.05 -0.14 -0.40
CA THR A 445 -16.88 -1.02 -0.34
C THR A 445 -15.61 -0.24 -0.62
N LEU A 446 -14.46 -0.81 -0.29
CA LEU A 446 -13.16 -0.24 -0.68
C LEU A 446 -13.08 -0.14 -2.21
N ARG A 447 -13.52 -1.18 -2.91
CA ARG A 447 -13.52 -1.25 -4.37
C ARG A 447 -14.32 -0.11 -4.99
N ASP A 448 -15.53 0.16 -4.48
CA ASP A 448 -16.34 1.30 -4.93
C ASP A 448 -15.59 2.63 -4.75
N ASN A 449 -15.01 2.83 -3.56
CA ASN A 449 -14.30 4.05 -3.22
C ASN A 449 -13.01 4.25 -4.06
N LEU A 450 -12.38 3.17 -4.51
CA LEU A 450 -11.25 3.20 -5.43
C LEU A 450 -11.67 3.37 -6.90
N GLY A 451 -12.95 3.22 -7.22
CA GLY A 451 -13.46 3.26 -8.60
C GLY A 451 -13.17 1.98 -9.40
N LEU A 452 -12.98 0.86 -8.70
CA LEU A 452 -12.68 -0.44 -9.30
C LEU A 452 -13.97 -1.26 -9.48
N ALA A 453 -14.10 -1.95 -10.60
CA ALA A 453 -15.23 -2.83 -10.84
C ALA A 453 -15.21 -4.04 -9.91
N ARG A 454 -16.39 -4.52 -9.45
CA ARG A 454 -16.51 -5.79 -8.76
C ARG A 454 -16.20 -6.93 -9.74
N PRO A 455 -15.24 -7.81 -9.49
CA PRO A 455 -14.91 -8.90 -10.41
C PRO A 455 -16.06 -9.90 -10.51
N ALA A 456 -16.32 -10.38 -11.73
CA ALA A 456 -17.23 -11.50 -11.94
C ALA A 456 -16.62 -12.77 -11.34
N SER A 457 -17.48 -13.74 -10.94
CA SER A 457 -17.00 -15.07 -10.61
C SER A 457 -16.39 -15.74 -11.84
N ARG A 458 -15.31 -16.51 -11.68
CA ARG A 458 -14.74 -17.30 -12.78
C ARG A 458 -15.71 -18.35 -13.33
N TYR A 459 -16.74 -18.69 -12.56
CA TYR A 459 -17.80 -19.64 -12.93
C TYR A 459 -19.06 -18.95 -13.48
N ALA A 460 -19.11 -17.63 -13.49
CA ALA A 460 -20.22 -16.91 -14.11
C ALA A 460 -20.31 -17.29 -15.61
N ALA A 461 -21.51 -17.61 -16.08
CA ALA A 461 -21.73 -17.83 -17.50
C ALA A 461 -21.25 -16.62 -18.30
N ALA A 462 -20.50 -16.84 -19.38
CA ALA A 462 -20.11 -15.74 -20.27
C ALA A 462 -21.37 -14.98 -20.68
N PRO A 463 -21.38 -13.61 -20.61
CA PRO A 463 -22.55 -12.85 -21.04
C PRO A 463 -22.87 -13.27 -22.47
N ALA A 464 -24.14 -13.73 -22.70
CA ALA A 464 -24.61 -14.07 -24.03
C ALA A 464 -24.28 -12.89 -24.95
N ALA A 465 -23.52 -13.16 -26.03
CA ALA A 465 -23.19 -12.15 -27.00
C ALA A 465 -24.51 -11.46 -27.41
N ARG A 466 -24.63 -10.17 -27.09
CA ARG A 466 -25.77 -9.40 -27.59
C ARG A 466 -25.70 -9.51 -29.11
N ALA A 467 -26.66 -10.23 -29.68
CA ALA A 467 -26.85 -10.24 -31.11
C ALA A 467 -27.01 -8.79 -31.58
N ALA A 468 -26.13 -8.38 -32.47
CA ALA A 468 -26.12 -7.04 -33.07
C ALA A 468 -27.33 -6.83 -34.01
#